data_5f73c21df723bc9d570c596d19c56327
#
_entry.id   5f73c21df723bc9d570c596d19c56327
#
_cell.length_a   1.000
_cell.length_b   1.000
_cell.length_c   1.000
_cell.angle_alpha   90.00
_cell.angle_beta   90.00
_cell.angle_gamma   90.00
#
_symmetry.space_group_name_H-M   'P 1'
#
loop_
_entity.id
_entity.type
_entity.pdbx_description
1 polymer ?
#
loop_
_entity_poly.entity_id
_entity_poly.type
_entity_poly.pdbx_seq_one_letter_code
_entity_poly.pdbx_strand_id
1 'polypeptide(L)'
;MIKKLDKYTYVGGTRYMDNGSRNYEVAGYRLPSVTTILGRTKDDTFLKDWIKKKGKKEAERIKTASAVRGTSMNKYLENYVLGKGYEDLTELGQETKRMAEKVIEVGLAPVSGYFGSEVTLYYPGLYAGQT
;
A
#
# COMPACT_ATOMS: atom_id res chain seq x y z
N MET A 1 -14.48 -12.22 -12.75
CA MET A 1 -13.45 -11.22 -13.10
C MET A 1 -13.94 -9.82 -12.72
N ILE A 2 -13.11 -9.04 -12.09
CA ILE A 2 -13.42 -7.67 -11.70
C ILE A 2 -13.23 -6.76 -12.92
N LYS A 3 -14.23 -5.96 -13.28
CA LYS A 3 -14.22 -5.13 -14.48
C LYS A 3 -13.78 -3.70 -14.16
N LYS A 4 -12.86 -3.15 -14.97
CA LYS A 4 -12.51 -1.73 -14.88
C LYS A 4 -13.67 -0.84 -15.35
N LEU A 5 -13.99 0.17 -14.56
CA LEU A 5 -15.02 1.15 -14.86
C LEU A 5 -14.38 2.49 -15.22
N ASP A 6 -14.59 2.96 -16.45
CA ASP A 6 -13.97 4.18 -16.99
C ASP A 6 -14.79 5.43 -16.66
N LYS A 7 -15.01 5.68 -15.36
CA LYS A 7 -15.73 6.85 -14.88
C LYS A 7 -14.82 8.03 -14.59
N TYR A 8 -13.59 7.79 -14.15
CA TYR A 8 -12.66 8.80 -13.71
C TYR A 8 -11.35 8.73 -14.49
N THR A 9 -10.75 9.89 -14.71
CA THR A 9 -9.40 10.03 -15.28
C THR A 9 -8.46 10.46 -14.16
N TYR A 10 -7.35 9.77 -14.01
CA TYR A 10 -6.36 10.04 -12.96
C TYR A 10 -5.12 10.69 -13.54
N VAL A 11 -4.63 11.73 -12.85
CA VAL A 11 -3.37 12.38 -13.18
C VAL A 11 -2.24 11.60 -12.54
N GLY A 12 -1.25 11.21 -13.33
CA GLY A 12 -0.06 10.54 -12.80
C GLY A 12 0.73 11.45 -11.86
N GLY A 13 1.32 10.86 -10.82
CA GLY A 13 2.16 11.56 -9.88
C GLY A 13 3.47 10.82 -9.63
N THR A 14 4.50 11.55 -9.20
CA THR A 14 5.80 10.99 -8.84
C THR A 14 5.99 11.05 -7.33
N ARG A 15 6.24 9.89 -6.74
CA ARG A 15 6.57 9.78 -5.31
C ARG A 15 8.06 10.03 -5.12
N TYR A 16 8.41 10.85 -4.12
CA TYR A 16 9.79 11.11 -3.75
C TYR A 16 9.93 11.25 -2.24
N MET A 17 11.16 11.04 -1.75
CA MET A 17 11.50 11.23 -0.33
C MET A 17 12.19 12.57 -0.13
N ASP A 18 11.75 13.30 0.90
CA ASP A 18 12.36 14.56 1.33
C ASP A 18 12.50 14.53 2.86
N ASN A 19 13.73 14.62 3.35
CA ASN A 19 14.05 14.53 4.78
C ASN A 19 13.40 13.33 5.49
N GLY A 20 13.41 12.17 4.82
CA GLY A 20 12.82 10.94 5.35
C GLY A 20 11.29 10.88 5.27
N SER A 21 10.65 11.90 4.73
CA SER A 21 9.20 11.96 4.55
C SER A 21 8.79 11.69 3.11
N ARG A 22 7.70 10.97 2.93
CA ARG A 22 7.13 10.68 1.62
C ARG A 22 6.34 11.89 1.12
N ASN A 23 6.63 12.29 -0.12
CA ASN A 23 5.96 13.38 -0.82
C ASN A 23 5.56 12.94 -2.23
N TYR A 24 4.69 13.72 -2.86
CA TYR A 24 4.26 13.51 -4.22
C TYR A 24 4.37 14.80 -5.03
N GLU A 25 4.83 14.67 -6.27
CA GLU A 25 4.72 15.72 -7.27
C GLU A 25 3.61 15.31 -8.22
N VAL A 26 2.53 16.10 -8.25
CA VAL A 26 1.31 15.79 -9.02
C VAL A 26 0.64 17.09 -9.46
N ALA A 27 0.27 17.18 -10.73
CA ALA A 27 -0.40 18.34 -11.33
C ALA A 27 0.29 19.68 -11.03
N GLY A 28 1.64 19.70 -11.00
CA GLY A 28 2.43 20.89 -10.68
C GLY A 28 2.56 21.22 -9.20
N TYR A 29 1.92 20.45 -8.31
CA TYR A 29 2.03 20.60 -6.86
C TYR A 29 3.11 19.69 -6.29
N ARG A 30 3.74 20.12 -5.21
CA ARG A 30 4.58 19.30 -4.34
C ARG A 30 3.86 19.14 -3.01
N LEU A 31 3.37 17.95 -2.73
CA LEU A 31 2.46 17.70 -1.62
C LEU A 31 2.98 16.60 -0.70
N PRO A 32 2.80 16.75 0.63
CA PRO A 32 3.08 15.66 1.55
C PRO A 32 2.12 14.52 1.32
N SER A 33 2.56 13.28 1.59
CA SER A 33 1.67 12.13 1.54
C SER A 33 0.69 12.16 2.72
N VAL A 34 -0.49 11.57 2.52
CA VAL A 34 -1.46 11.37 3.60
C VAL A 34 -0.83 10.61 4.76
N THR A 35 -0.02 9.58 4.48
CA THR A 35 0.67 8.80 5.52
C THR A 35 1.69 9.64 6.30
N THR A 36 2.35 10.61 5.66
CA THR A 36 3.24 11.55 6.34
C THR A 36 2.49 12.42 7.34
N ILE A 37 1.33 12.95 6.92
CA ILE A 37 0.48 13.77 7.80
C ILE A 37 -0.06 12.95 8.98
N LEU A 38 -0.61 11.78 8.70
CA LEU A 38 -1.12 10.88 9.73
C LEU A 38 -0.01 10.44 10.71
N GLY A 39 1.19 10.21 10.20
CA GLY A 39 2.34 9.86 11.05
C GLY A 39 2.70 10.93 12.07
N ARG A 40 2.48 12.21 11.77
CA ARG A 40 2.73 13.33 12.68
C ARG A 40 1.67 13.47 13.78
N THR A 41 0.48 12.96 13.55
CA THR A 41 -0.66 13.05 14.47
C THR A 41 -0.90 11.76 15.25
N LYS A 42 -0.19 10.69 14.88
CA LYS A 42 -0.39 9.37 15.47
C LYS A 42 0.26 9.28 16.85
N ASP A 43 -0.50 8.75 17.82
CA ASP A 43 0.05 8.32 19.11
C ASP A 43 0.82 7.00 18.91
N ASP A 44 2.12 7.02 19.17
CA ASP A 44 3.00 5.87 19.02
C ASP A 44 3.40 5.21 20.35
N THR A 45 2.76 5.57 21.46
CA THR A 45 3.05 5.04 22.79
C THR A 45 2.97 3.52 22.83
N PHE A 46 1.90 2.96 22.26
CA PHE A 46 1.72 1.51 22.18
C PHE A 46 2.86 0.84 21.40
N LEU A 47 3.27 1.42 20.28
CA LEU A 47 4.36 0.91 19.45
C LEU A 47 5.69 0.95 20.20
N LYS A 48 5.97 2.04 20.91
CA LYS A 48 7.19 2.18 21.72
C LYS A 48 7.23 1.13 22.83
N ASP A 49 6.12 0.90 23.51
CA ASP A 49 6.02 -0.12 24.56
C ASP A 49 6.22 -1.53 24.00
N TRP A 50 5.65 -1.82 22.85
CA TRP A 50 5.84 -3.09 22.16
C TRP A 50 7.31 -3.32 21.79
N ILE A 51 8.00 -2.30 21.26
CA ILE A 51 9.43 -2.36 20.92
C ILE A 51 10.27 -2.64 22.18
N LYS A 52 9.95 -2.01 23.31
CA LYS A 52 10.62 -2.27 24.58
C LYS A 52 10.46 -3.72 25.03
N LYS A 53 9.25 -4.27 24.92
CA LYS A 53 8.96 -5.67 25.30
C LYS A 53 9.67 -6.69 24.43
N LYS A 54 9.70 -6.47 23.13
CA LYS A 54 10.32 -7.38 22.14
C LYS A 54 11.84 -7.22 22.06
N GLY A 55 12.35 -6.04 22.36
CA GLY A 55 13.72 -5.65 22.08
C GLY A 55 13.84 -5.06 20.66
N LYS A 56 14.73 -4.09 20.52
CA LYS A 56 14.90 -3.32 19.28
C LYS A 56 15.21 -4.21 18.07
N LYS A 57 16.11 -5.18 18.23
CA LYS A 57 16.52 -6.08 17.14
C LYS A 57 15.38 -6.97 16.66
N GLU A 58 14.65 -7.58 17.58
CA GLU A 58 13.51 -8.46 17.26
C GLU A 58 12.35 -7.66 16.67
N ALA A 59 12.06 -6.48 17.20
CA ALA A 59 11.04 -5.57 16.66
C ALA A 59 11.35 -5.18 15.22
N GLU A 60 12.61 -4.85 14.92
CA GLU A 60 13.03 -4.49 13.56
C GLU A 60 12.93 -5.69 12.60
N ARG A 61 13.29 -6.88 13.06
CA ARG A 61 13.14 -8.11 12.27
C ARG A 61 11.67 -8.35 11.89
N ILE A 62 10.76 -8.25 12.85
CA ILE A 62 9.32 -8.44 12.63
C ILE A 62 8.78 -7.37 11.68
N LYS A 63 9.16 -6.12 11.86
CA LYS A 63 8.77 -5.00 11.00
C LYS A 63 9.18 -5.24 9.55
N THR A 64 10.44 -5.61 9.32
CA THR A 64 10.98 -5.88 7.99
C THR A 64 10.26 -7.06 7.34
N ALA A 65 10.10 -8.17 8.04
CA ALA A 65 9.42 -9.35 7.52
C ALA A 65 7.95 -9.04 7.15
N SER A 66 7.26 -8.28 7.99
CA SER A 66 5.87 -7.86 7.74
C SER A 66 5.76 -6.94 6.53
N ALA A 67 6.70 -6.01 6.37
CA ALA A 67 6.72 -5.10 5.22
C ALA A 67 6.95 -5.85 3.91
N VAL A 68 7.91 -6.77 3.87
CA VAL A 68 8.20 -7.58 2.68
C VAL A 68 7.00 -8.45 2.32
N ARG A 69 6.39 -9.11 3.30
CA ARG A 69 5.19 -9.93 3.11
C ARG A 69 4.02 -9.11 2.59
N GLY A 70 3.78 -7.94 3.16
CA GLY A 70 2.73 -7.02 2.73
C GLY A 70 2.92 -6.55 1.29
N THR A 71 4.15 -6.21 0.90
CA THR A 71 4.48 -5.80 -0.47
C THR A 71 4.19 -6.92 -1.46
N SER A 72 4.60 -8.15 -1.17
CA SER A 72 4.34 -9.31 -2.03
C SER A 72 2.84 -9.59 -2.15
N MET A 73 2.11 -9.56 -1.04
CA MET A 73 0.66 -9.78 -1.06
C MET A 73 -0.07 -8.71 -1.87
N ASN A 74 0.29 -7.44 -1.70
CA ASN A 74 -0.30 -6.34 -2.47
C ASN A 74 -0.04 -6.50 -3.96
N LYS A 75 1.12 -7.01 -4.34
CA LYS A 75 1.44 -7.26 -5.75
C LYS A 75 0.54 -8.33 -6.37
N TYR A 76 0.27 -9.41 -5.65
CA TYR A 76 -0.70 -10.41 -6.08
C TYR A 76 -2.10 -9.81 -6.26
N LEU A 77 -2.57 -9.02 -5.29
CA LEU A 77 -3.90 -8.40 -5.35
C LEU A 77 -4.02 -7.39 -6.48
N GLU A 78 -3.01 -6.53 -6.65
CA GLU A 78 -2.96 -5.56 -7.74
C GLU A 78 -3.06 -6.25 -9.10
N ASN A 79 -2.24 -7.26 -9.33
CA ASN A 79 -2.23 -7.98 -10.59
C ASN A 79 -3.53 -8.76 -10.83
N TYR A 80 -4.13 -9.31 -9.78
CA TYR A 80 -5.46 -9.92 -9.89
C TYR A 80 -6.52 -8.92 -10.33
N VAL A 81 -6.59 -7.75 -9.70
CA VAL A 81 -7.56 -6.69 -10.04
C VAL A 81 -7.36 -6.21 -11.47
N LEU A 82 -6.10 -6.05 -11.90
CA LEU A 82 -5.75 -5.60 -13.25
C LEU A 82 -5.91 -6.69 -14.32
N GLY A 83 -6.25 -7.91 -13.95
CA GLY A 83 -6.34 -9.04 -14.86
C GLY A 83 -4.99 -9.52 -15.39
N LYS A 84 -3.91 -9.24 -14.67
CA LYS A 84 -2.55 -9.66 -15.00
C LYS A 84 -2.14 -10.87 -14.19
N GLY A 85 -1.32 -11.74 -14.76
CA GLY A 85 -0.68 -12.82 -14.03
C GLY A 85 0.45 -12.30 -13.14
N TYR A 86 0.65 -12.93 -12.00
CA TYR A 86 1.80 -12.72 -11.14
C TYR A 86 2.17 -14.03 -10.46
N GLU A 87 3.43 -14.38 -10.51
CA GLU A 87 3.93 -15.58 -9.90
C GLU A 87 5.26 -15.31 -9.22
N ASP A 88 5.37 -15.74 -7.97
CA ASP A 88 6.59 -15.70 -7.18
C ASP A 88 6.79 -17.07 -6.56
N LEU A 89 7.81 -17.78 -7.04
CA LEU A 89 8.10 -19.16 -6.65
C LEU A 89 8.90 -19.26 -5.34
N THR A 90 9.26 -18.15 -4.73
CA THR A 90 9.93 -18.16 -3.43
C THR A 90 8.97 -18.66 -2.34
N GLU A 91 9.52 -19.12 -1.22
CA GLU A 91 8.72 -19.53 -0.07
C GLU A 91 7.80 -18.40 0.42
N LEU A 92 8.33 -17.18 0.48
CA LEU A 92 7.54 -15.99 0.81
C LEU A 92 6.44 -15.74 -0.22
N GLY A 93 6.75 -15.86 -1.52
CA GLY A 93 5.77 -15.69 -2.60
C GLY A 93 4.64 -16.72 -2.51
N GLN A 94 4.94 -17.96 -2.19
CA GLN A 94 3.94 -19.01 -1.99
C GLN A 94 3.02 -18.72 -0.79
N GLU A 95 3.59 -18.25 0.32
CA GLU A 95 2.82 -17.84 1.51
C GLU A 95 1.89 -16.67 1.18
N THR A 96 2.41 -15.63 0.57
CA THR A 96 1.65 -14.42 0.25
C THR A 96 0.58 -14.67 -0.82
N LYS A 97 0.81 -15.62 -1.73
CA LYS A 97 -0.18 -16.07 -2.69
C LYS A 97 -1.40 -16.67 -1.98
N ARG A 98 -1.18 -17.55 -1.01
CA ARG A 98 -2.29 -18.13 -0.22
C ARG A 98 -3.07 -17.07 0.53
N MET A 99 -2.37 -16.07 1.11
CA MET A 99 -3.00 -14.95 1.80
C MET A 99 -3.84 -14.11 0.82
N ALA A 100 -3.29 -13.77 -0.33
CA ALA A 100 -3.98 -13.01 -1.37
C ALA A 100 -5.20 -13.77 -1.90
N GLU A 101 -5.08 -15.06 -2.16
CA GLU A 101 -6.20 -15.91 -2.60
C GLU A 101 -7.35 -15.88 -1.59
N LYS A 102 -7.04 -15.86 -0.29
CA LYS A 102 -8.08 -15.75 0.75
C LYS A 102 -8.78 -14.39 0.72
N VAL A 103 -8.03 -13.32 0.52
CA VAL A 103 -8.62 -11.97 0.34
C VAL A 103 -9.50 -11.92 -0.91
N ILE A 104 -9.07 -12.53 -2.00
CA ILE A 104 -9.84 -12.59 -3.25
C ILE A 104 -11.13 -13.38 -3.03
N GLU A 105 -11.04 -14.56 -2.43
CA GLU A 105 -12.18 -15.46 -2.20
C GLU A 105 -13.26 -14.81 -1.32
N VAL A 106 -12.86 -14.12 -0.25
CA VAL A 106 -13.78 -13.58 0.76
C VAL A 106 -14.01 -12.08 0.58
N GLY A 107 -12.94 -11.30 0.44
CA GLY A 107 -13.01 -9.84 0.41
C GLY A 107 -13.45 -9.28 -0.93
N LEU A 108 -12.98 -9.86 -2.02
CA LEU A 108 -13.28 -9.38 -3.37
C LEU A 108 -14.46 -10.08 -4.03
N ALA A 109 -15.01 -11.13 -3.40
CA ALA A 109 -16.15 -11.87 -3.96
C ALA A 109 -17.33 -10.97 -4.34
N PRO A 110 -17.75 -9.97 -3.52
CA PRO A 110 -18.85 -9.07 -3.87
C PRO A 110 -18.45 -7.94 -4.82
N VAL A 111 -17.17 -7.81 -5.18
CA VAL A 111 -16.68 -6.71 -6.00
C VAL A 111 -16.77 -7.08 -7.47
N SER A 112 -17.61 -6.38 -8.23
CA SER A 112 -17.79 -6.61 -9.66
C SER A 112 -17.03 -5.63 -10.54
N GLY A 113 -16.64 -4.46 -10.02
CA GLY A 113 -15.93 -3.44 -10.76
C GLY A 113 -15.02 -2.59 -9.88
N TYR A 114 -14.06 -1.91 -10.52
CA TYR A 114 -13.15 -0.99 -9.84
C TYR A 114 -12.93 0.26 -10.69
N PHE A 115 -12.70 1.40 -10.05
CA PHE A 115 -12.44 2.67 -10.72
C PHE A 115 -10.96 2.92 -10.97
N GLY A 116 -10.10 2.40 -10.13
CA GLY A 116 -8.64 2.52 -10.25
C GLY A 116 -7.94 1.63 -9.24
N SER A 117 -6.68 1.30 -9.52
CA SER A 117 -5.80 0.53 -8.64
C SER A 117 -4.43 1.17 -8.68
N GLU A 118 -3.86 1.45 -7.51
CA GLU A 118 -2.57 2.13 -7.38
C GLU A 118 -2.55 3.49 -8.11
N VAL A 119 -3.67 4.20 -8.09
CA VAL A 119 -3.79 5.52 -8.72
C VAL A 119 -3.43 6.64 -7.75
N THR A 120 -2.86 7.72 -8.28
CA THR A 120 -2.55 8.90 -7.48
C THR A 120 -3.79 9.76 -7.30
N LEU A 121 -4.12 10.05 -6.04
CA LEU A 121 -5.18 10.98 -5.66
C LEU A 121 -4.57 12.16 -4.91
N TYR A 122 -5.08 13.35 -5.10
CA TYR A 122 -4.55 14.53 -4.42
C TYR A 122 -5.64 15.55 -4.11
N TYR A 123 -5.41 16.30 -3.03
CA TYR A 123 -6.18 17.49 -2.72
C TYR A 123 -5.27 18.70 -2.98
N PRO A 124 -5.62 19.59 -3.92
CA PRO A 124 -4.76 20.70 -4.33
C PRO A 124 -4.26 21.53 -3.15
N GLY A 125 -2.94 21.70 -3.06
CA GLY A 125 -2.28 22.48 -2.02
C GLY A 125 -2.18 21.85 -0.64
N LEU A 126 -2.73 20.64 -0.41
CA LEU A 126 -2.75 20.03 0.91
C LEU A 126 -2.03 18.68 1.00
N TYR A 127 -2.46 17.68 0.26
CA TYR A 127 -1.88 16.33 0.37
C TYR A 127 -2.14 15.50 -0.88
N ALA A 128 -1.40 14.38 -0.97
CA ALA A 128 -1.61 13.39 -2.02
C ALA A 128 -1.38 11.98 -1.47
N GLY A 129 -1.84 10.99 -2.20
CA GLY A 129 -1.67 9.59 -1.86
C GLY A 129 -1.86 8.69 -3.06
N GLN A 130 -1.52 7.43 -2.88
CA GLN A 130 -1.73 6.38 -3.86
C GLN A 130 -2.64 5.32 -3.27
N THR A 131 -3.64 4.86 -4.03
CA THR A 131 -4.63 3.89 -3.58
C THR A 131 -4.86 2.79 -4.61
#